data_09388801537a04046077fc9163e0895d
#
_entry.id   09388801537a04046077fc9163e0895d
#
_cell.length_a   1.000
_cell.length_b   1.000
_cell.length_c   1.000
_cell.angle_alpha   90.00
_cell.angle_beta   90.00
_cell.angle_gamma   90.00
#
_symmetry.space_group_name_H-M   'P 1'
#
loop_
_entity.id
_entity.type
_entity.pdbx_description
1 polymer ?
#
loop_
_entity_poly.entity_id
_entity_poly.type
_entity_poly.pdbx_seq_one_letter_code
_entity_poly.pdbx_strand_id
1 'polypeptide(L)'
;MYAIIESCGRQYKVAEGDVVFFEKLEGEEGKKVTFDNVVLVSNDSKVEVGAPYVKGAKVEGKVVSHGKGKKILVYKYKAKKNYRRTQGHRQPYTKVEITKIKMPTEKAEVKEASAKKATAKKEA
;
A
#
# COMPACT_ATOMS: atom_id res chain seq x y z
N MET A 1 -3.44 -16.50 3.49
CA MET A 1 -4.14 -15.21 3.55
C MET A 1 -3.37 -14.18 2.75
N TYR A 2 -4.01 -13.49 1.86
CA TYR A 2 -3.39 -12.42 1.10
C TYR A 2 -4.36 -11.24 0.93
N ALA A 3 -3.82 -10.09 0.59
CA ALA A 3 -4.59 -8.89 0.28
C ALA A 3 -4.04 -8.21 -0.96
N ILE A 4 -4.90 -7.47 -1.65
CA ILE A 4 -4.49 -6.58 -2.72
C ILE A 4 -4.71 -5.17 -2.23
N ILE A 5 -3.64 -4.41 -2.17
CA ILE A 5 -3.66 -3.01 -1.73
C ILE A 5 -3.35 -2.08 -2.90
N GLU A 6 -3.93 -0.90 -2.87
CA GLU A 6 -3.62 0.16 -3.81
C GLU A 6 -2.79 1.24 -3.12
N SER A 7 -1.60 1.47 -3.64
CA SER A 7 -0.70 2.49 -3.12
C SER A 7 0.12 3.08 -4.26
N CYS A 8 0.39 4.36 -4.20
CA CYS A 8 1.19 5.07 -5.20
C CYS A 8 0.70 4.87 -6.64
N GLY A 9 -0.62 4.75 -6.83
CA GLY A 9 -1.23 4.52 -8.14
C GLY A 9 -1.06 3.12 -8.70
N ARG A 10 -0.61 2.16 -7.89
CA ARG A 10 -0.42 0.76 -8.27
C ARG A 10 -1.08 -0.17 -7.29
N GLN A 11 -1.41 -1.36 -7.76
CA GLN A 11 -1.95 -2.43 -6.93
C GLN A 11 -0.86 -3.45 -6.64
N TYR A 12 -0.80 -3.90 -5.40
CA TYR A 12 0.16 -4.90 -4.93
C TYR A 12 -0.54 -6.05 -4.24
N LYS A 13 -0.18 -7.26 -4.63
CA LYS A 13 -0.62 -8.46 -3.91
C LYS A 13 0.37 -8.74 -2.79
N VAL A 14 -0.10 -8.74 -1.56
CA VAL A 14 0.74 -8.90 -0.37
C VAL A 14 0.19 -10.01 0.52
N ALA A 15 1.09 -10.71 1.20
CA ALA A 15 0.78 -11.68 2.22
C ALA A 15 1.56 -11.34 3.49
N GLU A 16 1.15 -11.91 4.62
CA GLU A 16 1.88 -11.71 5.87
C GLU A 16 3.31 -12.27 5.76
N GLY A 17 4.28 -11.48 6.18
CA GLY A 17 5.70 -11.83 6.10
C GLY A 17 6.37 -11.50 4.78
N ASP A 18 5.63 -11.01 3.79
CA ASP A 18 6.19 -10.62 2.50
C ASP A 18 6.94 -9.29 2.59
N VAL A 19 8.00 -9.19 1.80
CA VAL A 19 8.74 -7.96 1.60
C VAL A 19 8.38 -7.41 0.23
N VAL A 20 7.84 -6.20 0.18
CA VAL A 20 7.35 -5.59 -1.05
C VAL A 20 8.07 -4.26 -1.27
N PHE A 21 8.40 -3.99 -2.52
CA PHE A 21 9.00 -2.73 -2.94
C PHE A 21 7.90 -1.79 -3.44
N PHE A 22 7.68 -0.72 -2.68
CA PHE A 22 6.75 0.33 -3.07
C PHE A 22 7.52 1.50 -3.69
N GLU A 23 6.81 2.37 -4.41
CA GLU A 23 7.34 3.68 -4.71
C GLU A 23 7.66 4.40 -3.41
N LYS A 24 8.59 5.34 -3.44
CA LYS A 24 9.08 6.00 -2.22
C LYS A 24 7.94 6.51 -1.35
N LEU A 25 7.82 5.97 -0.14
CA LEU A 25 6.87 6.39 0.86
C LEU A 25 7.53 7.35 1.85
N GLU A 26 6.71 8.24 2.40
CA GLU A 26 7.16 9.09 3.50
C GLU A 26 7.25 8.26 4.78
N GLY A 27 8.31 8.43 5.51
CA GLY A 27 8.54 7.75 6.77
C GLY A 27 10.00 7.36 6.94
N GLU A 28 10.40 7.21 8.19
CA GLU A 28 11.74 6.77 8.55
C GLU A 28 11.84 5.25 8.54
N GLU A 29 13.06 4.73 8.41
CA GLU A 29 13.31 3.30 8.56
C GLU A 29 12.85 2.82 9.93
N GLY A 30 12.19 1.68 9.97
CA GLY A 30 11.65 1.09 11.18
C GLY A 30 10.28 1.59 11.60
N LYS A 31 9.69 2.58 10.92
CA LYS A 31 8.33 3.04 11.20
C LYS A 31 7.27 2.05 10.68
N LYS A 32 6.18 1.98 11.39
CA LYS A 32 5.00 1.25 10.93
C LYS A 32 4.24 2.07 9.90
N VAL A 33 3.79 1.40 8.86
CA VAL A 33 2.95 1.98 7.81
C VAL A 33 1.65 1.20 7.75
N THR A 34 0.54 1.91 7.66
CA THR A 34 -0.78 1.30 7.53
C THR A 34 -1.36 1.66 6.17
N PHE A 35 -1.82 0.65 5.45
CA PHE A 35 -2.47 0.80 4.16
C PHE A 35 -3.98 0.60 4.34
N ASP A 36 -4.76 1.64 4.11
CA ASP A 36 -6.21 1.60 4.26
C ASP A 36 -6.94 1.27 2.96
N ASN A 37 -6.30 1.52 1.82
CA ASN A 37 -6.88 1.29 0.50
C ASN A 37 -6.73 -0.18 0.08
N VAL A 38 -7.47 -1.05 0.73
CA VAL A 38 -7.46 -2.48 0.45
C VAL A 38 -8.56 -2.81 -0.55
N VAL A 39 -8.17 -3.29 -1.72
CA VAL A 39 -9.10 -3.61 -2.81
C VAL A 39 -9.74 -4.98 -2.61
N LEU A 40 -8.96 -5.94 -2.13
CA LEU A 40 -9.41 -7.31 -1.93
C LEU A 40 -8.65 -7.94 -0.76
N VAL A 41 -9.37 -8.72 0.03
CA VAL A 41 -8.77 -9.55 1.07
C VAL A 41 -9.26 -10.98 0.89
N SER A 42 -8.35 -11.92 0.83
CA SER A 42 -8.66 -13.33 0.76
C SER A 42 -8.11 -14.08 1.96
N ASN A 43 -8.99 -14.76 2.64
CA ASN A 43 -8.63 -15.79 3.62
C ASN A 43 -8.99 -17.15 3.03
N ASP A 44 -8.44 -18.22 3.54
CA ASP A 44 -8.71 -19.59 3.05
C ASP A 44 -10.20 -19.92 2.98
N SER A 45 -11.03 -19.29 3.82
CA SER A 45 -12.47 -19.52 3.89
C SER A 45 -13.33 -18.40 3.30
N LYS A 46 -12.82 -17.17 3.18
CA LYS A 46 -13.58 -16.02 2.70
C LYS A 46 -12.75 -15.15 1.76
N VAL A 47 -13.41 -14.63 0.74
CA VAL A 47 -12.85 -13.60 -0.14
C VAL A 47 -13.78 -12.39 -0.09
N GLU A 48 -13.23 -11.24 0.26
CA GLU A 48 -13.97 -9.98 0.25
C GLU A 48 -13.40 -9.05 -0.81
N VAL A 49 -14.25 -8.59 -1.69
CA VAL A 49 -13.90 -7.68 -2.78
C VAL A 49 -14.49 -6.31 -2.48
N GLY A 50 -13.65 -5.28 -2.56
CA GLY A 50 -14.09 -3.91 -2.33
C GLY A 50 -14.72 -3.28 -3.57
N ALA A 51 -15.63 -2.35 -3.34
CA ALA A 51 -16.20 -1.52 -4.38
C ALA A 51 -16.12 -0.04 -3.97
N PRO A 52 -15.01 0.66 -4.21
CA PRO A 52 -13.70 0.20 -4.71
C PRO A 52 -12.78 -0.43 -3.66
N TYR A 53 -13.02 -0.18 -2.38
CA TYR A 53 -12.17 -0.66 -1.27
C TYR A 53 -12.99 -1.44 -0.25
N VAL A 54 -12.36 -2.41 0.38
CA VAL A 54 -12.97 -3.17 1.48
C VAL A 54 -12.97 -2.30 2.74
N LYS A 55 -14.14 -2.04 3.27
CA LYS A 55 -14.30 -1.25 4.50
C LYS A 55 -13.79 -2.03 5.71
N GLY A 56 -13.00 -1.37 6.55
CA GLY A 56 -12.47 -1.95 7.77
C GLY A 56 -11.26 -2.86 7.58
N ALA A 57 -10.87 -3.16 6.35
CA ALA A 57 -9.65 -3.91 6.08
C ALA A 57 -8.44 -2.98 6.13
N LYS A 58 -7.37 -3.44 6.76
CA LYS A 58 -6.11 -2.69 6.87
C LYS A 58 -4.94 -3.65 6.71
N VAL A 59 -3.89 -3.16 6.09
CA VAL A 59 -2.62 -3.88 5.98
C VAL A 59 -1.57 -3.08 6.72
N GLU A 60 -0.92 -3.70 7.68
CA GLU A 60 0.16 -3.09 8.44
C GLU A 60 1.49 -3.61 7.95
N GLY A 61 2.42 -2.70 7.78
CA GLY A 61 3.79 -3.02 7.40
C GLY A 61 4.80 -2.21 8.18
N LYS A 62 6.05 -2.60 8.08
CA LYS A 62 7.17 -1.89 8.67
C LYS A 62 8.15 -1.51 7.57
N VAL A 63 8.56 -0.26 7.55
CA VAL A 63 9.57 0.22 6.60
C VAL A 63 10.92 -0.39 6.96
N VAL A 64 11.47 -1.19 6.05
CA VAL A 64 12.78 -1.81 6.24
C VAL A 64 13.87 -0.85 5.83
N SER A 65 13.75 -0.27 4.64
CA SER A 65 14.74 0.65 4.12
C SER A 65 14.20 1.45 2.94
N HIS A 66 14.85 2.56 2.67
CA HIS A 66 14.68 3.32 1.43
C HIS A 66 15.91 3.11 0.54
N GLY A 67 15.70 3.02 -0.74
CA GLY A 67 16.79 2.84 -1.67
C GLY A 67 16.46 3.40 -3.05
N LYS A 68 17.45 3.28 -3.92
CA LYS A 68 17.28 3.62 -5.34
C LYS A 68 17.64 2.40 -6.18
N GLY A 69 16.85 2.15 -7.20
CA GLY A 69 17.10 1.07 -8.13
C GLY A 69 18.37 1.27 -8.95
N LYS A 70 18.67 0.29 -9.77
CA LYS A 70 19.83 0.37 -10.68
C LYS A 70 19.62 1.50 -11.68
N LYS A 71 20.68 2.25 -11.94
CA LYS A 71 20.66 3.34 -12.91
C LYS A 71 20.31 2.85 -14.31
N ILE A 72 19.28 3.42 -14.89
CA ILE A 72 18.87 3.14 -16.26
C ILE A 72 19.31 4.31 -17.12
N LEU A 73 20.06 4.01 -18.19
CA LEU A 73 20.47 4.99 -19.17
C LEU A 73 19.32 5.24 -20.16
N VAL A 74 18.88 6.47 -20.23
CA VAL A 74 17.89 6.91 -21.20
C VAL A 74 18.57 7.71 -22.29
N TYR A 75 18.51 7.20 -23.49
CA TYR A 75 19.07 7.86 -24.66
C TYR A 75 17.95 8.34 -25.55
N LYS A 76 17.96 9.65 -25.85
CA LYS A 76 17.00 10.27 -26.74
C LYS A 76 17.71 10.88 -27.92
N TYR A 77 17.21 10.61 -29.12
CA TYR A 77 17.68 11.28 -30.32
C TYR A 77 16.50 11.57 -31.24
N LYS A 78 16.67 12.54 -32.11
CA LYS A 78 15.72 12.85 -33.18
C LYS A 78 16.42 12.67 -34.53
N ALA A 79 15.76 11.93 -35.45
CA ALA A 79 16.29 11.72 -36.80
C ALA A 79 16.43 13.06 -37.55
N LYS A 80 17.53 13.21 -38.31
CA LYS A 80 17.88 14.37 -39.11
C LYS A 80 18.09 15.69 -38.34
N LYS A 81 18.21 15.61 -37.00
CA LYS A 81 18.53 16.75 -36.13
C LYS A 81 19.71 16.42 -35.24
N ASN A 82 20.52 17.41 -34.91
CA ASN A 82 21.60 17.24 -33.94
C ASN A 82 21.10 17.18 -32.49
N TYR A 83 20.01 16.44 -32.28
CA TYR A 83 19.43 16.28 -30.96
C TYR A 83 19.82 14.92 -30.39
N ARG A 84 20.69 14.93 -29.40
CA ARG A 84 21.11 13.76 -28.64
C ARG A 84 21.13 14.10 -27.16
N ARG A 85 20.42 13.32 -26.36
CA ARG A 85 20.46 13.47 -24.91
C ARG A 85 20.57 12.13 -24.24
N THR A 86 21.50 12.05 -23.30
CA THR A 86 21.66 10.88 -22.45
C THR A 86 21.34 11.28 -21.02
N GLN A 87 20.40 10.58 -20.41
CA GLN A 87 20.02 10.80 -19.02
C GLN A 87 20.10 9.49 -18.26
N GLY A 88 20.52 9.57 -17.00
CA GLY A 88 20.45 8.44 -16.09
C GLY A 88 19.26 8.60 -15.17
N HIS A 89 18.52 7.52 -14.99
CA HIS A 89 17.38 7.49 -14.06
C HIS A 89 17.60 6.40 -13.01
N ARG A 90 17.43 6.77 -11.76
CA ARG A 90 17.39 5.82 -10.64
C ARG A 90 16.06 6.01 -9.91
N GLN A 91 15.20 5.01 -10.03
CA GLN A 91 13.90 5.06 -9.37
C GLN A 91 14.04 4.83 -7.87
N PRO A 92 13.64 5.79 -7.02
CA PRO A 92 13.62 5.59 -5.58
C PRO A 92 12.51 4.62 -5.21
N TYR A 93 12.76 3.80 -4.20
CA TYR A 93 11.79 2.85 -3.69
C TYR A 93 11.84 2.78 -2.17
N THR A 94 10.77 2.29 -1.57
CA THR A 94 10.70 1.97 -0.15
C THR A 94 10.43 0.47 0.00
N LYS A 95 11.29 -0.20 0.72
CA LYS A 95 11.14 -1.61 1.04
C LYS A 95 10.34 -1.75 2.33
N VAL A 96 9.20 -2.41 2.24
CA VAL A 96 8.29 -2.59 3.37
C VAL A 96 8.08 -4.08 3.61
N GLU A 97 8.21 -4.50 4.85
CA GLU A 97 7.85 -5.84 5.29
C GLU A 97 6.41 -5.80 5.80
N ILE A 98 5.57 -6.65 5.24
CA ILE A 98 4.17 -6.75 5.66
C ILE A 98 4.10 -7.57 6.94
N THR A 99 3.66 -6.95 8.01
CA THR A 99 3.59 -7.59 9.32
C THR A 99 2.24 -8.24 9.59
N LYS A 100 1.16 -7.56 9.22
CA LYS A 100 -0.18 -8.05 9.52
C LYS A 100 -1.20 -7.56 8.49
N ILE A 101 -2.14 -8.44 8.16
CA ILE A 101 -3.31 -8.11 7.35
C ILE A 101 -4.53 -8.24 8.26
N LYS A 102 -5.27 -7.14 8.41
CA LYS A 102 -6.51 -7.12 9.19
C LYS A 102 -7.70 -7.25 8.26
N MET A 103 -8.51 -8.28 8.48
CA MET A 103 -9.79 -8.42 7.79
C MET A 103 -10.86 -7.59 8.46
N PRO A 104 -11.84 -7.07 7.72
CA PRO A 104 -13.02 -6.50 8.32
C PRO A 104 -13.80 -7.63 8.99
N THR A 105 -13.88 -7.58 10.30
CA THR A 105 -14.75 -8.48 11.06
C THR A 105 -16.04 -7.75 11.36
N GLU A 106 -17.16 -8.44 11.28
CA GLU A 106 -18.46 -7.89 11.67
C GLU A 106 -18.43 -7.25 13.07
N LYS A 107 -17.61 -7.79 13.94
CA LYS A 107 -17.38 -7.26 15.29
C LYS A 107 -16.73 -5.87 15.28
N ALA A 108 -15.85 -5.56 14.35
CA ALA A 108 -15.20 -4.24 14.23
C ALA A 108 -16.21 -3.19 13.73
N GLU A 109 -17.04 -3.53 12.76
CA GLU A 109 -18.11 -2.65 12.28
C GLU A 109 -19.16 -2.38 13.36
N VAL A 110 -19.55 -3.39 14.11
CA VAL A 110 -20.47 -3.25 15.25
C VAL A 110 -19.88 -2.38 16.35
N LYS A 111 -18.60 -2.50 16.65
CA LYS A 111 -17.92 -1.64 17.63
C LYS A 111 -17.86 -0.18 17.18
N GLU A 112 -17.55 0.09 15.93
CA GLU A 112 -17.57 1.45 15.39
C GLU A 112 -18.97 2.04 15.37
N ALA A 113 -19.97 1.27 14.95
CA ALA A 113 -21.35 1.69 14.96
C ALA A 113 -21.88 1.94 16.38
N SER A 114 -21.52 1.09 17.35
CA SER A 114 -21.89 1.28 18.75
C SER A 114 -21.18 2.47 19.39
N ALA A 115 -19.92 2.72 19.03
CA ALA A 115 -19.18 3.90 19.49
C ALA A 115 -19.78 5.19 18.93
N LYS A 116 -20.18 5.22 17.67
CA LYS A 116 -20.87 6.36 17.07
C LYS A 116 -22.24 6.61 17.68
N LYS A 117 -23.01 5.55 17.98
CA LYS A 117 -24.30 5.68 18.67
C LYS A 117 -24.14 6.16 20.11
N ALA A 118 -23.12 5.70 20.83
CA ALA A 118 -22.84 6.15 22.19
C ALA A 118 -22.43 7.63 22.23
N THR A 119 -21.66 8.10 21.25
CA THR A 119 -21.27 9.52 21.13
C THR A 119 -22.49 10.40 20.79
N ALA A 120 -23.35 9.95 19.90
CA ALA A 120 -24.58 10.66 19.55
C ALA A 120 -25.56 10.78 20.75
N LYS A 121 -25.66 9.76 21.59
CA LYS A 121 -26.48 9.81 22.82
C LYS A 121 -25.90 10.73 23.90
N LYS A 122 -24.57 10.93 23.94
CA LYS A 122 -23.94 11.86 24.90
C LYS A 122 -24.08 13.33 24.49
N GLU A 123 -24.22 13.61 23.22
CA GLU A 123 -24.42 14.96 22.70
C GLU A 123 -25.91 15.42 22.71
N ALA A 124 -26.81 14.49 22.87
CA ALA A 124 -28.23 14.75 23.03
C ALA A 124 -28.60 14.90 24.50
#